data_54d9896e975abb4c331b8b2eede663c3
#
_entry.id   54d9896e975abb4c331b8b2eede663c3
#
_cell.length_a   1.000
_cell.length_b   1.000
_cell.length_c   1.000
_cell.angle_alpha   90.00
_cell.angle_beta   90.00
_cell.angle_gamma   90.00
#
_symmetry.space_group_name_H-M   'P 1'
#
loop_
_entity.id
_entity.type
_entity.pdbx_description
1 polymer ?
#
loop_
_entity_poly.entity_id
_entity_poly.type
_entity_poly.pdbx_seq_one_letter_code
_entity_poly.pdbx_strand_id
1 'polypeptide(L)'
;MKEFNFELIFKLVDNQDSNEYLENGCDDATISTGQLGMLSLSFTREAINASIAVESAINDVKKAIPLAKLVEATPDIVNISEISSILGHSRQYTRKLFNSDTSSLPAPIHIGNPSIWHLSEVLDWLKSVGKQENKINENLFELSHITKQINIKRQLEAY
;
A
#
# COMPACT_ATOMS: atom_id res chain seq x y z
N MET A 1 -7.59 13.85 -14.33
CA MET A 1 -7.49 13.07 -13.08
C MET A 1 -6.37 12.03 -13.18
N LYS A 2 -5.84 11.63 -12.04
CA LYS A 2 -4.81 10.62 -11.95
C LYS A 2 -5.42 9.28 -11.58
N GLU A 3 -4.84 8.20 -12.08
CA GLU A 3 -5.27 6.84 -11.74
C GLU A 3 -4.34 6.26 -10.68
N PHE A 4 -4.93 5.68 -9.64
CA PHE A 4 -4.19 5.06 -8.54
C PHE A 4 -4.61 3.60 -8.38
N ASN A 5 -3.60 2.72 -8.24
CA ASN A 5 -3.78 1.30 -7.99
C ASN A 5 -3.34 1.00 -6.57
N PHE A 6 -4.27 0.56 -5.75
CA PHE A 6 -4.00 0.27 -4.34
C PHE A 6 -4.89 -0.87 -3.85
N GLU A 7 -4.53 -1.41 -2.71
CA GLU A 7 -5.29 -2.48 -2.08
C GLU A 7 -5.63 -2.09 -0.65
N LEU A 8 -6.85 -2.40 -0.24
CA LEU A 8 -7.31 -2.21 1.13
C LEU A 8 -7.65 -3.57 1.73
N ILE A 9 -7.14 -3.82 2.92
CA ILE A 9 -7.40 -5.05 3.66
C ILE A 9 -8.21 -4.70 4.89
N PHE A 10 -9.37 -5.37 5.05
CA PHE A 10 -10.28 -5.18 6.17
C PHE A 10 -10.46 -6.48 6.93
N LYS A 11 -10.66 -6.36 8.23
CA LYS A 11 -11.14 -7.45 9.06
C LYS A 11 -12.66 -7.37 9.17
N LEU A 12 -13.33 -8.47 8.83
CA LEU A 12 -14.78 -8.58 8.96
C LEU A 12 -15.14 -9.10 10.34
N VAL A 13 -16.24 -8.60 10.88
CA VAL A 13 -16.82 -9.05 12.15
C VAL A 13 -17.98 -9.97 11.80
N ASP A 14 -17.91 -11.23 12.26
CA ASP A 14 -18.89 -12.29 12.00
C ASP A 14 -19.13 -12.61 10.52
N ASN A 15 -19.91 -13.65 10.24
CA ASN A 15 -20.20 -14.21 8.93
C ASN A 15 -20.96 -13.26 7.98
N GLN A 16 -20.51 -12.03 7.84
CA GLN A 16 -21.10 -11.11 6.88
C GLN A 16 -20.70 -11.55 5.47
N ASP A 17 -21.70 -11.82 4.65
CA ASP A 17 -21.49 -12.03 3.24
C ASP A 17 -21.16 -10.68 2.61
N SER A 18 -19.87 -10.47 2.36
CA SER A 18 -19.35 -9.22 1.84
C SER A 18 -19.74 -8.94 0.38
N ASN A 19 -20.09 -9.97 -0.37
CA ASN A 19 -20.31 -9.84 -1.81
C ASN A 19 -21.56 -9.03 -2.15
N GLU A 20 -22.64 -9.20 -1.40
CA GLU A 20 -23.90 -8.50 -1.66
C GLU A 20 -23.80 -6.99 -1.39
N TYR A 21 -23.00 -6.60 -0.41
CA TYR A 21 -22.84 -5.20 -0.01
C TYR A 21 -21.90 -4.41 -0.91
N LEU A 22 -20.90 -5.09 -1.49
CA LEU A 22 -19.85 -4.43 -2.28
C LEU A 22 -20.25 -4.20 -3.74
N GLU A 23 -21.22 -4.94 -4.26
CA GLU A 23 -21.73 -4.77 -5.63
C GLU A 23 -22.33 -3.38 -5.88
N ASN A 24 -22.77 -2.69 -4.83
CA ASN A 24 -23.45 -1.40 -4.92
C ASN A 24 -22.59 -0.18 -4.63
N GLY A 25 -21.31 -0.32 -4.27
CA GLY A 25 -20.51 0.82 -3.86
C GLY A 25 -19.04 0.82 -4.28
N CYS A 26 -18.53 -0.32 -4.77
CA CYS A 26 -17.11 -0.47 -5.09
C CYS A 26 -16.92 -1.08 -6.48
N ASP A 27 -17.50 -0.44 -7.50
CA ASP A 27 -17.48 -0.92 -8.89
C ASP A 27 -16.08 -1.05 -9.46
N ASP A 28 -15.14 -0.25 -8.96
CA ASP A 28 -13.75 -0.23 -9.38
C ASP A 28 -12.83 -1.13 -8.53
N ALA A 29 -13.42 -2.03 -7.75
CA ALA A 29 -12.68 -2.94 -6.89
C ALA A 29 -12.81 -4.39 -7.35
N THR A 30 -11.71 -5.12 -7.21
CA THR A 30 -11.68 -6.58 -7.32
C THR A 30 -11.60 -7.17 -5.92
N ILE A 31 -12.53 -8.06 -5.58
CA ILE A 31 -12.64 -8.66 -4.25
C ILE A 31 -11.82 -9.94 -4.20
N SER A 32 -11.01 -10.06 -3.16
CA SER A 32 -10.32 -11.30 -2.83
C SER A 32 -10.63 -11.66 -1.38
N THR A 33 -11.40 -12.72 -1.18
CA THR A 33 -11.67 -13.26 0.16
C THR A 33 -10.53 -14.22 0.51
N GLY A 34 -9.55 -13.73 1.22
CA GLY A 34 -8.40 -14.54 1.57
C GLY A 34 -8.61 -15.39 2.79
N GLN A 35 -8.10 -14.98 3.92
CA GLN A 35 -7.98 -15.82 5.11
C GLN A 35 -8.84 -15.29 6.27
N LEU A 36 -9.51 -16.21 6.99
CA LEU A 36 -9.91 -16.01 8.39
C LEU A 36 -10.63 -14.67 8.67
N GLY A 37 -11.68 -14.37 7.93
CA GLY A 37 -12.45 -13.15 8.15
C GLY A 37 -11.78 -11.90 7.62
N MET A 38 -10.76 -12.03 6.79
CA MET A 38 -10.12 -10.90 6.10
C MET A 38 -10.72 -10.69 4.72
N LEU A 39 -10.88 -9.44 4.35
CA LEU A 39 -11.36 -9.02 3.04
C LEU A 39 -10.30 -8.14 2.39
N SER A 40 -9.83 -8.53 1.21
CA SER A 40 -8.86 -7.77 0.43
C SER A 40 -9.56 -7.22 -0.81
N LEU A 41 -9.40 -5.92 -1.04
CA LEU A 41 -10.00 -5.20 -2.16
C LEU A 41 -8.92 -4.47 -2.94
N SER A 42 -8.76 -4.83 -4.21
CA SER A 42 -7.83 -4.15 -5.11
C SER A 42 -8.60 -3.11 -5.92
N PHE A 43 -8.21 -1.86 -5.78
CA PHE A 43 -8.84 -0.71 -6.44
C PHE A 43 -7.98 -0.19 -7.59
N THR A 44 -8.65 0.19 -8.68
CA THR A 44 -8.11 1.06 -9.71
C THR A 44 -9.03 2.27 -9.76
N ARG A 45 -8.61 3.37 -9.14
CA ARG A 45 -9.49 4.54 -8.94
C ARG A 45 -8.87 5.81 -9.46
N GLU A 46 -9.66 6.58 -10.20
CA GLU A 46 -9.28 7.91 -10.64
C GLU A 46 -9.68 8.94 -9.59
N ALA A 47 -8.79 9.86 -9.31
CA ALA A 47 -9.03 10.99 -8.40
C ALA A 47 -8.07 12.13 -8.67
N ILE A 48 -8.34 13.29 -8.08
CA ILE A 48 -7.47 14.47 -8.19
C ILE A 48 -6.11 14.18 -7.52
N ASN A 49 -6.13 13.47 -6.40
CA ASN A 49 -4.93 13.09 -5.67
C ASN A 49 -5.10 11.74 -4.96
N ALA A 50 -3.98 11.21 -4.47
CA ALA A 50 -3.96 9.90 -3.81
C ALA A 50 -4.78 9.87 -2.52
N SER A 51 -4.77 10.95 -1.74
CA SER A 51 -5.53 11.04 -0.49
C SER A 51 -7.02 10.85 -0.75
N ILE A 52 -7.55 11.57 -1.73
CA ILE A 52 -8.97 11.45 -2.11
C ILE A 52 -9.28 10.05 -2.63
N ALA A 53 -8.40 9.47 -3.45
CA ALA A 53 -8.60 8.13 -3.98
C ALA A 53 -8.75 7.10 -2.86
N VAL A 54 -7.80 7.07 -1.94
CA VAL A 54 -7.76 6.05 -0.88
C VAL A 54 -8.86 6.30 0.16
N GLU A 55 -9.02 7.54 0.62
CA GLU A 55 -10.02 7.86 1.64
C GLU A 55 -11.45 7.63 1.14
N SER A 56 -11.74 7.98 -0.11
CA SER A 56 -13.05 7.71 -0.70
C SER A 56 -13.33 6.21 -0.80
N ALA A 57 -12.32 5.41 -1.15
CA ALA A 57 -12.44 3.96 -1.20
C ALA A 57 -12.72 3.36 0.18
N ILE A 58 -12.00 3.82 1.20
CA ILE A 58 -12.24 3.40 2.59
C ILE A 58 -13.67 3.74 3.01
N ASN A 59 -14.14 4.94 2.70
CA ASN A 59 -15.49 5.37 3.03
C ASN A 59 -16.56 4.53 2.30
N ASP A 60 -16.33 4.19 1.05
CA ASP A 60 -17.24 3.33 0.29
C ASP A 60 -17.37 1.94 0.90
N VAL A 61 -16.25 1.35 1.33
CA VAL A 61 -16.26 0.05 2.02
C VAL A 61 -17.01 0.14 3.36
N LYS A 62 -16.76 1.19 4.13
CA LYS A 62 -17.42 1.39 5.43
C LYS A 62 -18.91 1.63 5.30
N LYS A 63 -19.37 2.25 4.22
CA LYS A 63 -20.79 2.39 3.94
C LYS A 63 -21.43 1.03 3.62
N ALA A 64 -20.74 0.22 2.83
CA ALA A 64 -21.21 -1.10 2.45
C ALA A 64 -21.17 -2.08 3.63
N ILE A 65 -20.11 -2.04 4.41
CA ILE A 65 -19.87 -2.94 5.56
C ILE A 65 -19.46 -2.10 6.77
N PRO A 66 -20.44 -1.54 7.51
CA PRO A 66 -20.13 -0.58 8.59
C PRO A 66 -19.21 -1.10 9.70
N LEU A 67 -19.20 -2.40 9.95
CA LEU A 67 -18.39 -3.01 11.00
C LEU A 67 -17.01 -3.48 10.53
N ALA A 68 -16.71 -3.36 9.24
CA ALA A 68 -15.39 -3.72 8.72
C ALA A 68 -14.33 -2.77 9.29
N LYS A 69 -13.22 -3.35 9.73
CA LYS A 69 -12.09 -2.58 10.28
C LYS A 69 -10.92 -2.61 9.33
N LEU A 70 -10.40 -1.45 8.98
CA LEU A 70 -9.21 -1.36 8.14
C LEU A 70 -8.01 -1.98 8.87
N VAL A 71 -7.35 -2.92 8.21
CA VAL A 71 -6.12 -3.53 8.68
C VAL A 71 -4.91 -2.85 8.06
N GLU A 72 -4.94 -2.69 6.73
CA GLU A 72 -3.80 -2.14 6.00
C GLU A 72 -4.24 -1.54 4.66
N ALA A 73 -3.62 -0.44 4.29
CA ALA A 73 -3.66 0.12 2.94
C ALA A 73 -2.30 -0.13 2.28
N THR A 74 -2.29 -0.71 1.08
CA THR A 74 -1.06 -1.03 0.36
C THR A 74 -1.03 -0.29 -0.99
N PRO A 75 0.16 -0.02 -1.57
CA PRO A 75 1.49 -0.43 -1.14
C PRO A 75 2.04 0.45 -0.02
N ASP A 76 2.66 -0.14 0.99
CA ASP A 76 3.35 0.59 2.04
C ASP A 76 4.52 -0.22 2.60
N ILE A 77 4.24 -1.28 3.35
CA ILE A 77 5.27 -2.12 3.95
C ILE A 77 5.78 -3.13 2.93
N VAL A 78 7.07 -3.08 2.63
CA VAL A 78 7.67 -3.87 1.55
C VAL A 78 9.00 -4.48 1.97
N ASN A 79 9.28 -5.66 1.44
CA ASN A 79 10.58 -6.32 1.52
C ASN A 79 11.38 -6.10 0.23
N ILE A 80 12.61 -6.59 0.16
CA ILE A 80 13.47 -6.43 -1.02
C ILE A 80 12.84 -7.04 -2.27
N SER A 81 12.18 -8.19 -2.16
CA SER A 81 11.53 -8.83 -3.30
C SER A 81 10.41 -7.95 -3.89
N GLU A 82 9.60 -7.37 -3.02
CA GLU A 82 8.51 -6.48 -3.42
C GLU A 82 9.03 -5.18 -4.02
N ILE A 83 10.07 -4.59 -3.41
CA ILE A 83 10.74 -3.40 -3.94
C ILE A 83 11.29 -3.69 -5.34
N SER A 84 11.94 -4.84 -5.51
CA SER A 84 12.50 -5.25 -6.80
C SER A 84 11.44 -5.36 -7.88
N SER A 85 10.30 -5.97 -7.56
CA SER A 85 9.16 -6.07 -8.48
C SER A 85 8.62 -4.69 -8.87
N ILE A 86 8.46 -3.80 -7.90
CA ILE A 86 7.95 -2.44 -8.13
C ILE A 86 8.89 -1.66 -9.04
N LEU A 87 10.21 -1.79 -8.84
CA LEU A 87 11.22 -1.07 -9.61
C LEU A 87 11.57 -1.76 -10.93
N GLY A 88 11.09 -2.98 -11.17
CA GLY A 88 11.41 -3.73 -12.36
C GLY A 88 12.84 -4.27 -12.38
N HIS A 89 13.40 -4.59 -11.22
CA HIS A 89 14.76 -5.08 -11.05
C HIS A 89 14.80 -6.51 -10.50
N SER A 90 15.98 -7.15 -10.63
CA SER A 90 16.26 -8.38 -9.90
C SER A 90 16.54 -8.07 -8.43
N ARG A 91 16.32 -9.05 -7.55
CA ARG A 91 16.67 -8.94 -6.12
C ARG A 91 18.14 -8.65 -5.92
N GLN A 92 19.01 -9.27 -6.72
CA GLN A 92 20.45 -9.05 -6.66
C GLN A 92 20.81 -7.60 -6.95
N TYR A 93 20.18 -7.01 -7.97
CA TYR A 93 20.40 -5.61 -8.32
C TYR A 93 19.94 -4.68 -7.19
N THR A 94 18.77 -4.93 -6.62
CA THR A 94 18.24 -4.15 -5.51
C THR A 94 19.14 -4.22 -4.28
N ARG A 95 19.64 -5.42 -3.94
CA ARG A 95 20.60 -5.59 -2.84
C ARG A 95 21.89 -4.82 -3.07
N LYS A 96 22.41 -4.89 -4.30
CA LYS A 96 23.61 -4.14 -4.70
C LYS A 96 23.39 -2.64 -4.57
N LEU A 97 22.23 -2.16 -5.00
CA LEU A 97 21.83 -0.77 -4.88
C LEU A 97 21.77 -0.32 -3.42
N PHE A 98 21.16 -1.11 -2.55
CA PHE A 98 21.04 -0.84 -1.11
C PHE A 98 22.41 -0.83 -0.42
N ASN A 99 23.31 -1.72 -0.83
CA ASN A 99 24.66 -1.81 -0.26
C ASN A 99 25.60 -0.71 -0.79
N SER A 100 25.23 0.00 -1.87
CA SER A 100 26.09 1.02 -2.47
C SER A 100 26.24 2.27 -1.60
N ASP A 101 25.24 2.57 -0.78
CA ASP A 101 25.26 3.72 0.13
C ASP A 101 24.43 3.43 1.37
N THR A 102 24.99 2.64 2.28
CA THR A 102 24.29 2.23 3.50
C THR A 102 24.08 3.38 4.49
N SER A 103 24.88 4.44 4.39
CA SER A 103 24.77 5.57 5.32
C SER A 103 23.52 6.42 5.06
N SER A 104 23.09 6.53 3.80
CA SER A 104 21.90 7.30 3.43
C SER A 104 20.65 6.45 3.31
N LEU A 105 20.79 5.13 3.19
CA LEU A 105 19.65 4.22 3.09
C LEU A 105 18.76 4.35 4.33
N PRO A 106 17.44 4.47 4.16
CA PRO A 106 16.54 4.51 5.32
C PRO A 106 16.63 3.22 6.13
N ALA A 107 16.53 3.36 7.45
CA ALA A 107 16.49 2.21 8.34
C ALA A 107 15.19 1.40 8.08
N PRO A 108 15.25 0.08 8.10
CA PRO A 108 14.04 -0.73 7.99
C PRO A 108 13.14 -0.53 9.22
N ILE A 109 11.84 -0.74 9.02
CA ILE A 109 10.87 -0.79 10.14
C ILE A 109 11.20 -1.95 11.06
N HIS A 110 11.61 -3.06 10.46
CA HIS A 110 11.96 -4.29 11.15
C HIS A 110 13.14 -4.93 10.45
N ILE A 111 14.14 -5.31 11.25
CA ILE A 111 15.30 -6.08 10.79
C ILE A 111 14.98 -7.55 11.05
N GLY A 112 14.91 -8.33 9.99
CA GLY A 112 14.58 -9.73 10.11
C GLY A 112 14.78 -10.46 8.81
N ASN A 113 14.07 -11.55 8.67
CA ASN A 113 14.13 -12.41 7.50
C ASN A 113 12.70 -12.61 6.96
N PRO A 114 12.19 -11.69 6.15
CA PRO A 114 12.87 -10.53 5.55
C PRO A 114 12.86 -9.25 6.40
N SER A 115 13.80 -8.34 6.14
CA SER A 115 13.70 -6.97 6.61
C SER A 115 12.65 -6.23 5.80
N ILE A 116 11.98 -5.26 6.41
CA ILE A 116 10.88 -4.51 5.77
C ILE A 116 11.05 -3.01 5.96
N TRP A 117 10.59 -2.26 4.96
CA TRP A 117 10.65 -0.79 4.92
C TRP A 117 9.28 -0.21 4.57
N HIS A 118 9.08 1.07 4.86
CA HIS A 118 8.04 1.83 4.19
C HIS A 118 8.48 2.15 2.76
N LEU A 119 7.64 1.81 1.79
CA LEU A 119 7.94 2.06 0.38
C LEU A 119 8.24 3.53 0.11
N SER A 120 7.48 4.44 0.71
CA SER A 120 7.69 5.89 0.52
C SER A 120 9.09 6.33 0.92
N GLU A 121 9.65 5.78 1.98
CA GLU A 121 11.01 6.11 2.43
C GLU A 121 12.06 5.61 1.43
N VAL A 122 11.87 4.42 0.87
CA VAL A 122 12.76 3.87 -0.16
C VAL A 122 12.69 4.73 -1.43
N LEU A 123 11.49 5.11 -1.85
CA LEU A 123 11.31 5.96 -3.04
C LEU A 123 11.88 7.35 -2.84
N ASP A 124 11.72 7.96 -1.67
CA ASP A 124 12.35 9.23 -1.32
C ASP A 124 13.87 9.14 -1.40
N TRP A 125 14.44 8.07 -0.85
CA TRP A 125 15.87 7.82 -0.90
C TRP A 125 16.38 7.71 -2.34
N LEU A 126 15.69 6.95 -3.18
CA LEU A 126 16.07 6.79 -4.58
C LEU A 126 16.06 8.13 -5.33
N LYS A 127 15.08 8.98 -5.05
CA LYS A 127 15.06 10.34 -5.63
C LYS A 127 16.20 11.19 -5.13
N SER A 128 16.53 11.11 -3.85
CA SER A 128 17.58 11.94 -3.23
C SER A 128 18.99 11.59 -3.73
N VAL A 129 19.26 10.31 -3.97
CA VAL A 129 20.59 9.86 -4.43
C VAL A 129 20.72 9.89 -5.96
N GLY A 130 19.69 10.35 -6.66
CA GLY A 130 19.73 10.49 -8.13
C GLY A 130 19.85 9.17 -8.89
N LYS A 131 19.59 8.04 -8.27
CA LYS A 131 19.60 6.73 -8.92
C LYS A 131 18.27 6.47 -9.63
N GLN A 132 17.90 7.42 -10.47
CA GLN A 132 16.64 7.39 -11.22
C GLN A 132 16.79 6.80 -12.62
N GLU A 133 17.62 5.82 -12.79
CA GLU A 133 17.64 5.05 -14.04
C GLU A 133 16.28 4.39 -14.29
N ASN A 134 15.49 4.28 -13.23
CA ASN A 134 14.11 3.84 -13.30
C ASN A 134 13.21 5.00 -12.97
N LYS A 135 12.38 5.32 -13.94
CA LYS A 135 11.33 6.31 -13.74
C LYS A 135 10.35 5.78 -12.69
N ILE A 136 10.45 6.31 -11.49
CA ILE A 136 9.45 6.05 -10.46
C ILE A 136 8.14 6.66 -10.96
N ASN A 137 7.09 5.86 -10.99
CA ASN A 137 5.76 6.33 -11.33
C ASN A 137 5.35 7.38 -10.28
N GLU A 138 5.06 8.61 -10.73
CA GLU A 138 4.71 9.70 -9.83
C GLU A 138 3.42 9.42 -9.04
N ASN A 139 2.47 8.71 -9.64
CA ASN A 139 1.26 8.33 -8.94
C ASN A 139 1.55 7.33 -7.81
N LEU A 140 2.44 6.38 -8.05
CA LEU A 140 2.90 5.46 -7.01
C LEU A 140 3.67 6.20 -5.92
N PHE A 141 4.51 7.15 -6.28
CA PHE A 141 5.26 7.97 -5.33
C PHE A 141 4.31 8.70 -4.40
N GLU A 142 3.34 9.41 -4.95
CA GLU A 142 2.31 10.12 -4.18
C GLU A 142 1.51 9.16 -3.31
N LEU A 143 1.05 8.05 -3.88
CA LEU A 143 0.24 7.03 -3.20
C LEU A 143 0.96 6.45 -1.98
N SER A 144 2.24 6.11 -2.12
CA SER A 144 3.00 5.46 -1.05
C SER A 144 3.12 6.32 0.21
N HIS A 145 3.14 7.64 0.07
CA HIS A 145 3.14 8.56 1.20
C HIS A 145 1.79 8.57 1.91
N ILE A 146 0.70 8.47 1.15
CA ILE A 146 -0.65 8.46 1.71
C ILE A 146 -0.95 7.14 2.41
N THR A 147 -0.62 6.01 1.81
CA THR A 147 -0.84 4.70 2.45
C THR A 147 -0.05 4.55 3.74
N LYS A 148 1.19 5.05 3.77
CA LYS A 148 1.99 5.09 5.00
C LYS A 148 1.27 5.87 6.11
N GLN A 149 0.80 7.08 5.81
CA GLN A 149 0.10 7.92 6.79
C GLN A 149 -1.16 7.24 7.33
N ILE A 150 -1.94 6.64 6.45
CA ILE A 150 -3.16 5.93 6.83
C ILE A 150 -2.86 4.77 7.77
N ASN A 151 -1.84 3.97 7.45
CA ASN A 151 -1.46 2.81 8.25
C ASN A 151 -0.94 3.22 9.64
N ILE A 152 -0.13 4.27 9.71
CA ILE A 152 0.38 4.80 10.98
C ILE A 152 -0.79 5.31 11.83
N LYS A 153 -1.66 6.10 11.25
CA LYS A 153 -2.85 6.64 11.94
C LYS A 153 -3.73 5.51 12.46
N ARG A 154 -3.99 4.51 11.63
CA ARG A 154 -4.79 3.35 12.03
C ARG A 154 -4.19 2.64 13.25
N GLN A 155 -2.88 2.45 13.29
CA GLN A 155 -2.22 1.79 14.40
C GLN A 155 -2.29 2.61 15.69
N LEU A 156 -2.18 3.93 15.59
CA LEU A 156 -2.32 4.82 16.74
C LEU A 156 -3.74 4.81 17.29
N GLU A 157 -4.74 4.75 16.44
CA GLU A 157 -6.15 4.70 16.85
C GLU A 157 -6.52 3.37 17.51
N ALA A 158 -5.80 2.29 17.22
CA ALA A 158 -6.02 1.00 17.84
C ALA A 158 -5.55 0.93 19.29
N TYR A 159 -4.88 1.97 19.76
CA TYR A 159 -4.41 2.10 21.13
C TYR A 159 -5.55 2.68 21.97
#